data_2c123c5670581551743ea878e1b8fcf6
#
_entry.id   2c123c5670581551743ea878e1b8fcf6
#
_cell.length_a   1.000
_cell.length_b   1.000
_cell.length_c   1.000
_cell.angle_alpha   90.00
_cell.angle_beta   90.00
_cell.angle_gamma   90.00
#
_symmetry.space_group_name_H-M   'P 1'
#
loop_
_entity.id
_entity.type
_entity.pdbx_description
1 polymer ?
#
loop_
_entity_poly.entity_id
_entity_poly.type
_entity_poly.pdbx_seq_one_letter_code
_entity_poly.pdbx_strand_id
1 'polypeptide(L)'
;MKTTSACAFGIAAVALAAALAAAAVAAVQAGRASGTATVDGTAATMAYAVTTTKENLFDDSKRDTVVVISDRPLGDTAADDEVGLSLRARRGELLVLALRLDGTKLVNVSVSHKGLDGIALLPGSWFEYKPAKASGGTSAGSLTLAKHDFDGHSYACSVQFVAAPAAAPQQAEAAEAPAEVQPTPTLPPASTSTLDPGSLTPLLVKAMMEKDEAQAVKLVKLGADPNGRDQYGVPVLNWAVMMCQPSVVKALVDAKASLTYERAPGMTILTEAGACPAAAKILRAAGAH
;
A
#
# COMPACT_ATOMS: atom_id res chain seq x y z
N MET A 1 47.72 -44.59 25.74
CA MET A 1 46.50 -44.95 25.02
C MET A 1 45.32 -44.13 25.59
N LYS A 2 44.91 -43.10 24.96
CA LYS A 2 43.63 -42.43 25.18
C LYS A 2 43.24 -41.77 23.86
N THR A 3 42.17 -42.27 23.25
CA THR A 3 41.62 -41.96 21.99
C THR A 3 40.91 -40.63 22.00
N THR A 4 41.26 -39.76 21.07
CA THR A 4 40.49 -38.53 20.71
C THR A 4 39.51 -38.91 19.60
N SER A 5 38.25 -38.81 19.93
CA SER A 5 37.16 -38.87 18.91
C SER A 5 36.06 -37.91 19.37
N ALA A 6 36.06 -36.69 18.86
CA ALA A 6 34.91 -35.80 18.87
C ALA A 6 35.22 -34.56 18.01
N CYS A 7 34.90 -34.55 16.74
CA CYS A 7 34.68 -33.35 15.91
C CYS A 7 34.26 -33.73 14.50
N ALA A 8 33.10 -34.41 14.35
CA ALA A 8 32.55 -34.68 13.03
C ALA A 8 31.03 -34.45 12.90
N PHE A 9 30.34 -33.91 13.94
CA PHE A 9 28.89 -33.75 13.92
C PHE A 9 28.37 -32.33 13.66
N GLY A 10 29.28 -31.33 13.63
CA GLY A 10 28.83 -29.92 13.50
C GLY A 10 28.57 -29.41 12.08
N ILE A 11 29.19 -30.02 11.06
CA ILE A 11 29.17 -29.45 9.70
C ILE A 11 27.98 -29.98 8.88
N ALA A 12 27.49 -31.18 9.18
CA ALA A 12 26.37 -31.77 8.45
C ALA A 12 25.02 -31.10 8.78
N ALA A 13 24.81 -30.60 9.99
CA ALA A 13 23.56 -29.98 10.42
C ALA A 13 23.32 -28.61 9.78
N VAL A 14 24.37 -27.81 9.57
CA VAL A 14 24.26 -26.47 8.96
C VAL A 14 23.99 -26.58 7.44
N ALA A 15 24.61 -27.55 6.76
CA ALA A 15 24.37 -27.79 5.34
C ALA A 15 22.95 -28.32 5.05
N LEU A 16 22.40 -29.13 5.96
CA LEU A 16 21.04 -29.67 5.82
C LEU A 16 19.97 -28.59 6.04
N ALA A 17 20.18 -27.65 6.97
CA ALA A 17 19.27 -26.54 7.20
C ALA A 17 19.23 -25.55 6.02
N ALA A 18 20.38 -25.28 5.39
CA ALA A 18 20.44 -24.42 4.20
C ALA A 18 19.81 -25.07 2.96
N ALA A 19 19.94 -26.39 2.79
CA ALA A 19 19.31 -27.13 1.71
C ALA A 19 17.78 -27.22 1.89
N LEU A 20 17.28 -27.36 3.12
CA LEU A 20 15.86 -27.36 3.42
C LEU A 20 15.22 -25.98 3.18
N ALA A 21 15.93 -24.87 3.48
CA ALA A 21 15.44 -23.51 3.20
C ALA A 21 15.32 -23.25 1.69
N ALA A 22 16.30 -23.70 0.89
CA ALA A 22 16.25 -23.55 -0.57
C ALA A 22 15.17 -24.43 -1.22
N ALA A 23 14.91 -25.62 -0.70
CA ALA A 23 13.85 -26.50 -1.18
C ALA A 23 12.45 -25.98 -0.83
N ALA A 24 12.30 -25.26 0.29
CA ALA A 24 11.02 -24.69 0.71
C ALA A 24 10.56 -23.54 -0.20
N VAL A 25 11.48 -22.71 -0.73
CA VAL A 25 11.14 -21.66 -1.69
C VAL A 25 10.58 -22.23 -3.00
N ALA A 26 11.09 -23.38 -3.42
CA ALA A 26 10.61 -24.08 -4.64
C ALA A 26 9.17 -24.63 -4.52
N ALA A 27 8.64 -24.76 -3.29
CA ALA A 27 7.29 -25.24 -3.03
C ALA A 27 6.23 -24.14 -2.97
N VAL A 28 6.66 -22.86 -2.94
CA VAL A 28 5.72 -21.72 -2.90
C VAL A 28 5.23 -21.43 -4.31
N GLN A 29 3.92 -21.43 -4.51
CA GLN A 29 3.30 -21.11 -5.80
C GLN A 29 3.43 -19.61 -6.13
N ALA A 30 3.42 -19.28 -7.43
CA ALA A 30 3.40 -17.89 -7.88
C ALA A 30 2.20 -17.15 -7.29
N GLY A 31 2.44 -15.94 -6.81
CA GLY A 31 1.44 -15.12 -6.11
C GLY A 31 1.30 -15.45 -4.62
N ARG A 32 2.15 -16.32 -4.07
CA ARG A 32 2.06 -16.78 -2.67
C ARG A 32 3.31 -16.46 -1.86
N ALA A 33 3.09 -16.35 -0.58
CA ALA A 33 4.13 -16.31 0.44
C ALA A 33 3.87 -17.38 1.51
N SER A 34 4.88 -17.68 2.30
CA SER A 34 4.77 -18.52 3.49
C SER A 34 5.72 -18.03 4.56
N GLY A 35 5.34 -18.17 5.81
CA GLY A 35 6.11 -17.70 6.95
C GLY A 35 5.35 -16.71 7.81
N THR A 36 6.06 -16.00 8.67
CA THR A 36 5.47 -15.08 9.65
C THR A 36 6.14 -13.73 9.63
N ALA A 37 5.37 -12.68 9.90
CA ALA A 37 5.88 -11.37 10.26
C ALA A 37 5.24 -10.95 11.59
N THR A 38 6.02 -10.27 12.43
CA THR A 38 5.60 -9.86 13.77
C THR A 38 5.88 -8.38 13.94
N VAL A 39 4.88 -7.65 14.42
CA VAL A 39 4.98 -6.24 14.83
C VAL A 39 4.45 -6.15 16.25
N ASP A 40 5.25 -5.63 17.18
CA ASP A 40 4.93 -5.48 18.62
C ASP A 40 4.41 -6.77 19.26
N GLY A 41 5.04 -7.90 18.92
CA GLY A 41 4.62 -9.20 19.42
C GLY A 41 3.36 -9.79 18.76
N THR A 42 2.67 -9.04 17.91
CA THR A 42 1.54 -9.54 17.14
C THR A 42 2.06 -10.22 15.87
N ALA A 43 1.90 -11.54 15.78
CA ALA A 43 2.34 -12.32 14.62
C ALA A 43 1.20 -12.47 13.59
N ALA A 44 1.55 -12.37 12.31
CA ALA A 44 0.67 -12.67 11.17
C ALA A 44 1.33 -13.68 10.24
N THR A 45 0.55 -14.61 9.72
CA THR A 45 1.00 -15.57 8.72
C THR A 45 0.92 -14.96 7.34
N MET A 46 2.04 -14.77 6.69
CA MET A 46 2.11 -14.20 5.35
C MET A 46 1.68 -15.24 4.31
N ALA A 47 0.81 -14.87 3.39
CA ALA A 47 0.18 -15.80 2.48
C ALA A 47 0.20 -15.36 1.00
N TYR A 48 0.29 -14.07 0.73
CA TYR A 48 0.18 -13.49 -0.61
C TYR A 48 1.44 -12.71 -0.95
N ALA A 49 1.85 -12.75 -2.23
CA ALA A 49 2.99 -12.00 -2.72
C ALA A 49 2.75 -11.56 -4.16
N VAL A 50 2.84 -10.26 -4.41
CA VAL A 50 2.75 -9.68 -5.75
C VAL A 50 3.95 -8.79 -6.02
N THR A 51 4.32 -8.65 -7.29
CA THR A 51 5.43 -7.78 -7.70
C THR A 51 4.94 -6.72 -8.67
N THR A 52 5.45 -5.51 -8.52
CA THR A 52 5.22 -4.37 -9.40
C THR A 52 6.53 -3.61 -9.62
N THR A 53 6.52 -2.60 -10.47
CA THR A 53 7.68 -1.73 -10.69
C THR A 53 7.31 -0.30 -10.39
N LYS A 54 8.23 0.42 -9.72
CA LYS A 54 8.12 1.86 -9.44
C LYS A 54 9.33 2.60 -9.96
N GLU A 55 9.20 3.90 -10.17
CA GLU A 55 10.33 4.75 -10.45
C GLU A 55 11.32 4.73 -9.29
N ASN A 56 12.62 4.73 -9.60
CA ASN A 56 13.66 4.79 -8.58
C ASN A 56 13.63 6.16 -7.89
N LEU A 57 13.82 6.19 -6.56
CA LEU A 57 13.73 7.43 -5.78
C LEU A 57 14.86 8.42 -6.05
N PHE A 58 15.96 7.99 -6.67
CA PHE A 58 17.17 8.78 -6.86
C PHE A 58 17.61 8.89 -8.33
N ASP A 59 16.97 8.13 -9.24
CA ASP A 59 17.34 8.07 -10.65
C ASP A 59 16.11 7.76 -11.51
N ASP A 60 15.49 8.79 -12.05
CA ASP A 60 14.26 8.71 -12.86
C ASP A 60 14.41 7.83 -14.12
N SER A 61 15.66 7.53 -14.52
CA SER A 61 15.93 6.60 -15.63
C SER A 61 15.84 5.14 -15.25
N LYS A 62 15.75 4.82 -13.95
CA LYS A 62 15.69 3.46 -13.40
C LYS A 62 14.33 3.15 -12.82
N ARG A 63 14.04 1.87 -12.79
CA ARG A 63 12.87 1.32 -12.10
C ARG A 63 13.27 0.31 -11.05
N ASP A 64 12.71 0.48 -9.87
CA ASP A 64 12.83 -0.48 -8.78
C ASP A 64 11.76 -1.55 -8.91
N THR A 65 12.10 -2.76 -8.53
CA THR A 65 11.10 -3.82 -8.32
C THR A 65 10.55 -3.68 -6.90
N VAL A 66 9.23 -3.63 -6.76
CA VAL A 66 8.56 -3.65 -5.46
C VAL A 66 7.83 -4.98 -5.30
N VAL A 67 8.14 -5.70 -4.23
CA VAL A 67 7.46 -6.95 -3.86
C VAL A 67 6.60 -6.66 -2.64
N VAL A 68 5.29 -6.80 -2.79
CA VAL A 68 4.31 -6.62 -1.72
C VAL A 68 3.90 -7.98 -1.19
N ILE A 69 4.11 -8.21 0.11
CA ILE A 69 3.78 -9.44 0.81
C ILE A 69 2.74 -9.11 1.88
N SER A 70 1.67 -9.90 1.97
CA SER A 70 0.58 -9.65 2.92
C SER A 70 0.04 -10.93 3.51
N ASP A 71 -0.59 -10.81 4.67
CA ASP A 71 -1.30 -11.92 5.35
C ASP A 71 -2.68 -12.18 4.73
N ARG A 72 -3.25 -11.21 4.03
CA ARG A 72 -4.56 -11.27 3.37
C ARG A 72 -4.50 -10.78 1.94
N PRO A 73 -5.46 -11.14 1.08
CA PRO A 73 -5.51 -10.66 -0.30
C PRO A 73 -5.53 -9.13 -0.37
N LEU A 74 -4.84 -8.56 -1.35
CA LEU A 74 -4.85 -7.11 -1.58
C LEU A 74 -6.23 -6.62 -2.08
N GLY A 75 -7.08 -7.53 -2.60
CA GLY A 75 -8.37 -7.18 -3.17
C GLY A 75 -8.20 -6.21 -4.35
N ASP A 76 -9.03 -5.16 -4.38
CA ASP A 76 -8.99 -4.14 -5.43
C ASP A 76 -7.89 -3.08 -5.20
N THR A 77 -7.12 -3.17 -4.10
CA THR A 77 -6.01 -2.25 -3.84
C THR A 77 -4.83 -2.64 -4.71
N ALA A 78 -4.39 -1.72 -5.55
CA ALA A 78 -3.22 -1.95 -6.40
C ALA A 78 -1.95 -2.16 -5.55
N ALA A 79 -1.05 -3.03 -6.01
CA ALA A 79 0.20 -3.33 -5.28
C ALA A 79 1.15 -2.13 -5.18
N ASP A 80 1.01 -1.14 -6.05
CA ASP A 80 1.75 0.11 -6.05
C ASP A 80 1.06 1.24 -5.25
N ASP A 81 -0.16 1.02 -4.80
CA ASP A 81 -0.88 1.95 -3.91
C ASP A 81 -0.45 1.76 -2.44
N GLU A 82 0.76 2.22 -2.11
CA GLU A 82 1.30 2.14 -0.73
C GLU A 82 0.39 2.84 0.29
N VAL A 83 -0.28 3.90 -0.13
CA VAL A 83 -1.17 4.68 0.74
C VAL A 83 -2.44 3.87 1.04
N GLY A 84 -3.09 3.33 0.01
CA GLY A 84 -4.26 2.48 0.19
C GLY A 84 -3.96 1.23 1.01
N LEU A 85 -2.81 0.59 0.77
CA LEU A 85 -2.35 -0.56 1.56
C LEU A 85 -2.10 -0.20 3.02
N SER A 86 -1.43 0.94 3.28
CA SER A 86 -1.17 1.41 4.64
C SER A 86 -2.47 1.71 5.39
N LEU A 87 -3.46 2.30 4.73
CA LEU A 87 -4.76 2.58 5.33
C LEU A 87 -5.51 1.33 5.73
N ARG A 88 -5.53 0.33 4.88
CA ARG A 88 -6.14 -0.96 5.19
C ARG A 88 -5.41 -1.64 6.35
N ALA A 89 -4.08 -1.56 6.37
CA ALA A 89 -3.28 -2.09 7.46
C ALA A 89 -3.60 -1.38 8.79
N ARG A 90 -3.72 -0.05 8.81
CA ARG A 90 -4.10 0.72 10.01
C ARG A 90 -5.49 0.37 10.52
N ARG A 91 -6.44 0.06 9.65
CA ARG A 91 -7.76 -0.47 10.05
C ARG A 91 -7.72 -1.92 10.55
N GLY A 92 -6.55 -2.56 10.52
CA GLY A 92 -6.37 -3.96 10.94
C GLY A 92 -6.89 -4.98 9.92
N GLU A 93 -7.11 -4.57 8.68
CA GLU A 93 -7.58 -5.45 7.62
C GLU A 93 -6.49 -6.39 7.11
N LEU A 94 -5.23 -5.96 7.17
CA LEU A 94 -4.07 -6.74 6.73
C LEU A 94 -2.77 -6.24 7.39
N LEU A 95 -1.71 -7.05 7.30
CA LEU A 95 -0.32 -6.65 7.54
C LEU A 95 0.41 -6.70 6.19
N VAL A 96 1.18 -5.65 5.88
CA VAL A 96 1.92 -5.53 4.63
C VAL A 96 3.40 -5.34 4.88
N LEU A 97 4.21 -6.09 4.15
CA LEU A 97 5.63 -5.85 3.94
C LEU A 97 5.82 -5.50 2.46
N ALA A 98 6.35 -4.32 2.15
CA ALA A 98 6.70 -3.97 0.78
C ALA A 98 8.24 -3.85 0.66
N LEU A 99 8.84 -4.75 -0.11
CA LEU A 99 10.28 -4.82 -0.34
C LEU A 99 10.61 -3.99 -1.58
N ARG A 100 11.51 -3.04 -1.47
CA ARG A 100 12.04 -2.30 -2.62
C ARG A 100 13.40 -2.85 -3.01
N LEU A 101 13.52 -3.28 -4.26
CA LEU A 101 14.69 -3.94 -4.81
C LEU A 101 15.29 -3.10 -5.95
N ASP A 102 16.58 -2.78 -5.89
CA ASP A 102 17.39 -2.33 -7.01
C ASP A 102 18.10 -3.55 -7.63
N GLY A 103 17.55 -4.05 -8.72
CA GLY A 103 17.93 -5.35 -9.26
C GLY A 103 17.68 -6.49 -8.26
N THR A 104 18.74 -7.11 -7.75
CA THR A 104 18.65 -8.16 -6.72
C THR A 104 18.96 -7.65 -5.31
N LYS A 105 19.28 -6.36 -5.16
CA LYS A 105 19.66 -5.78 -3.87
C LYS A 105 18.43 -5.23 -3.15
N LEU A 106 18.22 -5.63 -1.91
CA LEU A 106 17.20 -5.06 -1.05
C LEU A 106 17.62 -3.65 -0.57
N VAL A 107 16.85 -2.64 -0.93
CA VAL A 107 17.08 -1.24 -0.54
C VAL A 107 16.42 -0.94 0.80
N ASN A 108 15.13 -1.21 0.91
CA ASN A 108 14.35 -1.03 2.14
C ASN A 108 13.15 -1.97 2.18
N VAL A 109 12.54 -2.05 3.35
CA VAL A 109 11.25 -2.73 3.59
C VAL A 109 10.32 -1.75 4.27
N SER A 110 9.18 -1.48 3.65
CA SER A 110 8.08 -0.74 4.27
C SER A 110 7.19 -1.71 5.04
N VAL A 111 6.86 -1.39 6.27
CA VAL A 111 5.94 -2.18 7.11
C VAL A 111 4.71 -1.35 7.40
N SER A 112 3.54 -1.91 7.16
CA SER A 112 2.25 -1.30 7.50
C SER A 112 1.43 -2.25 8.36
N HIS A 113 1.00 -1.81 9.53
CA HIS A 113 0.26 -2.58 10.53
C HIS A 113 -0.63 -1.65 11.37
N LYS A 114 -1.69 -2.19 11.96
CA LYS A 114 -2.66 -1.42 12.78
C LYS A 114 -2.05 -0.73 14.01
N GLY A 115 -0.91 -1.23 14.51
CA GLY A 115 -0.20 -0.63 15.65
C GLY A 115 0.73 0.51 15.29
N LEU A 116 0.92 0.80 14.00
CA LEU A 116 1.80 1.85 13.53
C LEU A 116 1.01 3.10 13.13
N ASP A 117 1.50 4.28 13.51
CA ASP A 117 0.90 5.56 13.12
C ASP A 117 1.11 5.92 11.64
N GLY A 118 1.81 5.09 10.90
CA GLY A 118 2.12 5.30 9.48
C GLY A 118 2.75 4.07 8.84
N ILE A 119 3.64 4.32 7.90
CA ILE A 119 4.46 3.31 7.25
C ILE A 119 5.84 3.36 7.92
N ALA A 120 6.25 2.26 8.58
CA ALA A 120 7.61 2.13 9.07
C ALA A 120 8.54 1.78 7.90
N LEU A 121 9.55 2.60 7.65
CA LEU A 121 10.54 2.36 6.60
C LEU A 121 11.83 1.83 7.22
N LEU A 122 12.10 0.55 7.03
CA LEU A 122 13.24 -0.15 7.61
C LEU A 122 14.36 -0.30 6.57
N PRO A 123 15.64 -0.01 6.92
CA PRO A 123 16.76 -0.21 6.00
C PRO A 123 16.91 -1.66 5.56
N GLY A 124 17.13 -1.91 4.27
CA GLY A 124 17.32 -3.26 3.76
C GLY A 124 18.52 -4.00 4.36
N SER A 125 19.52 -3.26 4.86
CA SER A 125 20.71 -3.82 5.51
C SER A 125 20.43 -4.55 6.84
N TRP A 126 19.26 -4.34 7.43
CA TRP A 126 18.87 -5.06 8.66
C TRP A 126 18.33 -6.46 8.37
N PHE A 127 17.95 -6.72 7.13
CA PHE A 127 17.34 -7.96 6.72
C PHE A 127 18.36 -8.89 6.05
N GLU A 128 18.23 -10.17 6.31
CA GLU A 128 18.84 -11.20 5.48
C GLU A 128 17.88 -11.50 4.32
N TYR A 129 18.18 -10.93 3.16
CA TYR A 129 17.44 -11.17 1.93
C TYR A 129 18.23 -12.12 1.01
N LYS A 130 17.60 -13.21 0.59
CA LYS A 130 18.17 -14.18 -0.35
C LYS A 130 17.27 -14.26 -1.56
N PRO A 131 17.66 -13.68 -2.72
CA PRO A 131 16.91 -13.84 -3.95
C PRO A 131 16.96 -15.28 -4.43
N ALA A 132 15.86 -15.77 -5.01
CA ALA A 132 15.76 -17.06 -5.67
C ALA A 132 15.55 -16.88 -7.18
N LYS A 133 15.88 -17.90 -7.95
CA LYS A 133 15.61 -17.87 -9.40
C LYS A 133 14.11 -17.85 -9.64
N ALA A 134 13.68 -16.92 -10.47
CA ALA A 134 12.30 -16.73 -10.87
C ALA A 134 12.23 -16.54 -12.39
N SER A 135 11.08 -16.81 -13.00
CA SER A 135 10.84 -16.70 -14.44
C SER A 135 9.48 -16.03 -14.69
N GLY A 136 9.25 -15.56 -15.91
CA GLY A 136 7.93 -15.04 -16.29
C GLY A 136 7.52 -13.73 -15.57
N GLY A 137 8.47 -12.85 -15.26
CA GLY A 137 8.19 -11.59 -14.57
C GLY A 137 7.89 -11.73 -13.08
N THR A 138 8.07 -12.94 -12.52
CA THR A 138 7.93 -13.19 -11.07
C THR A 138 9.20 -12.75 -10.32
N SER A 139 9.06 -12.46 -9.04
CA SER A 139 10.17 -12.22 -8.10
C SER A 139 10.09 -13.26 -6.99
N ALA A 140 11.19 -13.92 -6.65
CA ALA A 140 11.20 -14.93 -5.60
C ALA A 140 12.38 -14.73 -4.64
N GLY A 141 12.19 -15.15 -3.39
CA GLY A 141 13.23 -15.07 -2.40
C GLY A 141 12.76 -15.41 -0.99
N SER A 142 13.68 -15.22 -0.06
CA SER A 142 13.38 -15.25 1.38
C SER A 142 13.85 -13.96 2.05
N LEU A 143 13.08 -13.53 3.04
CA LEU A 143 13.33 -12.34 3.86
C LEU A 143 13.31 -12.76 5.32
N THR A 144 14.39 -12.47 6.04
CA THR A 144 14.48 -12.75 7.48
C THR A 144 14.97 -11.51 8.20
N LEU A 145 14.30 -11.16 9.29
CA LEU A 145 14.73 -10.18 10.28
C LEU A 145 14.60 -10.83 11.65
N ALA A 146 15.73 -10.99 12.37
CA ALA A 146 15.67 -11.27 13.78
C ALA A 146 14.97 -10.12 14.52
N LYS A 147 14.48 -10.37 15.74
CA LYS A 147 13.79 -9.30 16.48
C LYS A 147 14.66 -8.04 16.52
N HIS A 148 14.11 -6.93 16.04
CA HIS A 148 14.76 -5.64 15.97
C HIS A 148 13.80 -4.56 16.47
N ASP A 149 14.28 -3.74 17.41
CA ASP A 149 13.48 -2.65 17.98
C ASP A 149 13.89 -1.32 17.29
N PHE A 150 12.91 -0.61 16.78
CA PHE A 150 13.10 0.66 16.07
C PHE A 150 11.87 1.56 16.23
N ASP A 151 12.10 2.83 16.54
CA ASP A 151 11.07 3.88 16.68
C ASP A 151 9.92 3.50 17.63
N GLY A 152 10.28 2.86 18.76
CA GLY A 152 9.31 2.43 19.78
C GLY A 152 8.57 1.14 19.46
N HIS A 153 8.81 0.53 18.32
CA HIS A 153 8.17 -0.71 17.86
C HIS A 153 9.18 -1.84 17.69
N SER A 154 8.71 -3.08 17.81
CA SER A 154 9.53 -4.27 17.58
C SER A 154 9.08 -5.02 16.32
N TYR A 155 10.05 -5.39 15.49
CA TYR A 155 9.83 -6.05 14.20
C TYR A 155 10.58 -7.37 14.15
N ALA A 156 9.96 -8.39 13.57
CA ALA A 156 10.62 -9.63 13.20
C ALA A 156 9.92 -10.25 12.00
N CYS A 157 10.64 -10.96 11.13
CA CYS A 157 10.00 -11.74 10.07
C CYS A 157 10.86 -12.93 9.65
N SER A 158 10.19 -13.95 9.14
CA SER A 158 10.80 -15.06 8.43
C SER A 158 9.82 -15.49 7.35
N VAL A 159 10.02 -15.03 6.11
CA VAL A 159 9.07 -15.16 5.02
C VAL A 159 9.77 -15.66 3.77
N GLN A 160 9.17 -16.60 3.08
CA GLN A 160 9.53 -17.05 1.74
C GLN A 160 8.41 -16.67 0.77
N PHE A 161 8.76 -16.28 -0.45
CA PHE A 161 7.75 -15.82 -1.40
C PHE A 161 8.13 -16.14 -2.84
N VAL A 162 7.09 -16.28 -3.67
CA VAL A 162 7.14 -16.21 -5.12
C VAL A 162 6.07 -15.21 -5.55
N ALA A 163 6.49 -13.97 -5.76
CA ALA A 163 5.59 -12.89 -6.12
C ALA A 163 5.25 -12.94 -7.60
N ALA A 164 3.97 -13.05 -7.93
CA ALA A 164 3.47 -12.92 -9.29
C ALA A 164 3.41 -11.44 -9.69
N PRO A 165 3.56 -11.09 -10.99
CA PRO A 165 3.27 -9.75 -11.46
C PRO A 165 1.90 -9.31 -10.97
N ALA A 166 1.80 -8.08 -10.46
CA ALA A 166 0.50 -7.49 -10.17
C ALA A 166 -0.27 -7.44 -11.48
N ALA A 167 -1.21 -8.36 -11.68
CA ALA A 167 -2.16 -8.24 -12.75
C ALA A 167 -3.02 -6.99 -12.50
N ALA A 168 -3.45 -6.32 -13.57
CA ALA A 168 -4.58 -5.40 -13.46
C ALA A 168 -5.71 -6.12 -12.70
N PRO A 169 -6.51 -5.42 -11.86
CA PRO A 169 -7.30 -5.98 -10.77
C PRO A 169 -7.93 -7.31 -11.12
N GLN A 170 -7.43 -8.38 -10.51
CA GLN A 170 -7.99 -9.71 -10.68
C GLN A 170 -9.25 -9.77 -9.83
N GLN A 171 -10.37 -9.96 -10.50
CA GLN A 171 -11.57 -10.49 -9.88
C GLN A 171 -11.20 -11.75 -9.08
N ALA A 172 -11.58 -11.76 -7.82
CA ALA A 172 -11.33 -12.90 -6.94
C ALA A 172 -11.94 -14.16 -7.57
N GLU A 173 -11.09 -15.06 -8.03
CA GLU A 173 -11.49 -16.43 -8.38
C GLU A 173 -11.84 -17.14 -7.06
N ALA A 174 -13.13 -17.17 -6.78
CA ALA A 174 -13.69 -17.95 -5.69
C ALA A 174 -13.33 -19.42 -5.93
N ALA A 175 -12.74 -20.04 -4.91
CA ALA A 175 -12.55 -21.49 -4.90
C ALA A 175 -13.89 -22.18 -5.17
N GLU A 176 -13.96 -22.95 -6.25
CA GLU A 176 -15.11 -23.75 -6.64
C GLU A 176 -15.49 -24.72 -5.52
N ALA A 177 -16.68 -24.52 -4.97
CA ALA A 177 -17.48 -25.59 -4.39
C ALA A 177 -18.44 -26.10 -5.48
N PRO A 178 -18.80 -27.40 -5.50
CA PRO A 178 -19.48 -28.01 -6.64
C PRO A 178 -20.86 -27.41 -6.89
N ALA A 179 -21.15 -27.22 -8.17
CA ALA A 179 -22.36 -26.63 -8.70
C ALA A 179 -23.64 -27.36 -8.27
N GLU A 180 -24.56 -26.63 -7.69
CA GLU A 180 -25.98 -26.96 -7.66
C GLU A 180 -26.71 -26.00 -8.61
N VAL A 181 -27.35 -26.57 -9.61
CA VAL A 181 -28.04 -25.89 -10.71
C VAL A 181 -29.33 -25.26 -10.18
N GLN A 182 -29.44 -23.93 -10.19
CA GLN A 182 -30.72 -23.25 -10.05
C GLN A 182 -30.95 -22.21 -11.17
N PRO A 183 -32.22 -21.94 -11.55
CA PRO A 183 -32.57 -21.36 -12.82
C PRO A 183 -32.36 -19.84 -12.88
N THR A 184 -32.01 -19.37 -14.06
CA THR A 184 -31.83 -17.98 -14.47
C THR A 184 -32.95 -17.03 -13.99
N PRO A 185 -32.62 -15.96 -13.25
CA PRO A 185 -33.52 -14.81 -13.13
C PRO A 185 -33.23 -13.80 -14.23
N THR A 186 -34.30 -13.41 -14.89
CA THR A 186 -34.41 -12.32 -15.86
C THR A 186 -33.80 -11.02 -15.34
N LEU A 187 -32.95 -10.35 -16.16
CA LEU A 187 -32.41 -9.02 -15.87
C LEU A 187 -33.53 -7.98 -15.65
N PRO A 188 -33.47 -7.24 -14.54
CA PRO A 188 -34.23 -5.98 -14.46
C PRO A 188 -33.48 -4.86 -15.22
N PRO A 189 -34.20 -3.82 -15.69
CA PRO A 189 -33.61 -2.76 -16.49
C PRO A 189 -32.57 -1.94 -15.72
N ALA A 190 -31.57 -1.45 -16.45
CA ALA A 190 -30.44 -0.66 -15.97
C ALA A 190 -30.87 0.42 -14.97
N SER A 191 -30.56 0.18 -13.69
CA SER A 191 -30.59 1.21 -12.67
C SER A 191 -29.35 2.07 -12.86
N THR A 192 -29.53 3.35 -13.10
CA THR A 192 -28.50 4.39 -12.96
C THR A 192 -27.96 4.33 -11.54
N SER A 193 -26.83 3.64 -11.35
CA SER A 193 -26.12 3.64 -10.07
C SER A 193 -25.59 5.06 -9.85
N THR A 194 -26.27 5.82 -9.01
CA THR A 194 -25.70 6.99 -8.36
C THR A 194 -24.51 6.51 -7.55
N LEU A 195 -23.29 6.85 -8.00
CA LEU A 195 -22.07 6.58 -7.27
C LEU A 195 -22.19 7.22 -5.88
N ASP A 196 -21.91 6.46 -4.82
CA ASP A 196 -21.92 6.98 -3.46
C ASP A 196 -20.90 8.14 -3.35
N PRO A 197 -21.31 9.34 -2.90
CA PRO A 197 -20.44 10.52 -2.79
C PRO A 197 -19.14 10.25 -2.01
N GLY A 198 -19.19 9.39 -1.00
CA GLY A 198 -18.03 9.00 -0.21
C GLY A 198 -17.00 8.17 -0.99
N SER A 199 -17.44 7.38 -1.98
CA SER A 199 -16.54 6.57 -2.80
C SER A 199 -15.75 7.41 -3.82
N LEU A 200 -16.20 8.62 -4.14
CA LEU A 200 -15.53 9.53 -5.08
C LEU A 200 -14.42 10.37 -4.42
N THR A 201 -14.42 10.51 -3.09
CA THR A 201 -13.43 11.32 -2.35
C THR A 201 -12.00 10.86 -2.57
N PRO A 202 -11.64 9.57 -2.48
CA PRO A 202 -10.27 9.11 -2.76
C PRO A 202 -9.83 9.38 -4.20
N LEU A 203 -10.75 9.25 -5.16
CA LEU A 203 -10.47 9.54 -6.58
C LEU A 203 -10.25 11.03 -6.80
N LEU A 204 -10.99 11.88 -6.09
CA LEU A 204 -10.83 13.34 -6.13
C LEU A 204 -9.47 13.75 -5.58
N VAL A 205 -9.06 13.22 -4.42
CA VAL A 205 -7.74 13.48 -3.85
C VAL A 205 -6.63 13.01 -4.80
N LYS A 206 -6.77 11.83 -5.38
CA LYS A 206 -5.82 11.30 -6.37
C LYS A 206 -5.67 12.24 -7.58
N ALA A 207 -6.78 12.65 -8.21
CA ALA A 207 -6.76 13.56 -9.35
C ALA A 207 -6.08 14.89 -9.01
N MET A 208 -6.29 15.42 -7.78
CA MET A 208 -5.62 16.63 -7.31
C MET A 208 -4.11 16.43 -7.16
N MET A 209 -3.66 15.29 -6.61
CA MET A 209 -2.23 14.96 -6.47
C MET A 209 -1.53 14.81 -7.83
N GLU A 210 -2.22 14.25 -8.82
CA GLU A 210 -1.74 14.12 -10.21
C GLU A 210 -1.84 15.44 -11.00
N LYS A 211 -2.33 16.52 -10.37
CA LYS A 211 -2.57 17.84 -10.97
C LYS A 211 -3.53 17.80 -12.16
N ASP A 212 -4.39 16.79 -12.22
CA ASP A 212 -5.46 16.68 -13.23
C ASP A 212 -6.70 17.46 -12.72
N GLU A 213 -6.65 18.79 -12.86
CA GLU A 213 -7.76 19.66 -12.46
C GLU A 213 -9.06 19.32 -13.22
N ALA A 214 -8.97 18.90 -14.47
CA ALA A 214 -10.12 18.58 -15.29
C ALA A 214 -10.85 17.36 -14.73
N GLN A 215 -10.12 16.31 -14.38
CA GLN A 215 -10.68 15.11 -13.75
C GLN A 215 -11.21 15.43 -12.34
N ALA A 216 -10.48 16.21 -11.55
CA ALA A 216 -10.94 16.60 -10.22
C ALA A 216 -12.27 17.39 -10.28
N VAL A 217 -12.38 18.37 -11.17
CA VAL A 217 -13.63 19.14 -11.38
C VAL A 217 -14.76 18.23 -11.86
N LYS A 218 -14.47 17.25 -12.72
CA LYS A 218 -15.45 16.27 -13.18
C LYS A 218 -15.97 15.42 -12.01
N LEU A 219 -15.10 14.96 -11.11
CA LEU A 219 -15.48 14.17 -9.95
C LEU A 219 -16.39 14.97 -8.99
N VAL A 220 -16.07 16.25 -8.74
CA VAL A 220 -16.95 17.13 -7.96
C VAL A 220 -18.33 17.26 -8.60
N LYS A 221 -18.39 17.45 -9.94
CA LYS A 221 -19.67 17.50 -10.67
C LYS A 221 -20.43 16.18 -10.67
N LEU A 222 -19.76 15.06 -10.55
CA LEU A 222 -20.37 13.72 -10.42
C LEU A 222 -20.88 13.44 -9.00
N GLY A 223 -20.72 14.40 -8.06
CA GLY A 223 -21.26 14.31 -6.72
C GLY A 223 -20.26 13.82 -5.68
N ALA A 224 -18.94 13.95 -5.91
CA ALA A 224 -17.98 13.76 -4.85
C ALA A 224 -18.30 14.69 -3.67
N ASP A 225 -18.18 14.17 -2.44
CA ASP A 225 -18.47 14.95 -1.24
C ASP A 225 -17.53 16.16 -1.13
N PRO A 226 -18.02 17.40 -1.23
CA PRO A 226 -17.20 18.61 -1.15
C PRO A 226 -16.60 18.81 0.26
N ASN A 227 -17.17 18.15 1.29
CA ASN A 227 -16.68 18.13 2.66
C ASN A 227 -15.92 16.84 2.99
N GLY A 228 -15.72 16.00 2.00
CA GLY A 228 -14.94 14.78 2.12
C GLY A 228 -13.55 15.08 2.68
N ARG A 229 -13.05 14.15 3.48
CA ARG A 229 -11.72 14.25 4.10
C ARG A 229 -10.86 13.11 3.60
N ASP A 230 -9.57 13.40 3.52
CA ASP A 230 -8.60 12.34 3.30
C ASP A 230 -8.42 11.49 4.56
N GLN A 231 -7.53 10.53 4.47
CA GLN A 231 -7.18 9.64 5.55
C GLN A 231 -6.56 10.32 6.79
N TYR A 232 -6.06 11.53 6.63
CA TYR A 232 -5.49 12.35 7.71
C TYR A 232 -6.52 13.32 8.31
N GLY A 233 -7.78 13.24 7.85
CA GLY A 233 -8.84 14.14 8.25
C GLY A 233 -8.78 15.51 7.59
N VAL A 234 -7.89 15.72 6.61
CA VAL A 234 -7.76 16.98 5.88
C VAL A 234 -8.86 17.09 4.83
N PRO A 235 -9.66 18.18 4.82
CA PRO A 235 -10.68 18.36 3.81
C PRO A 235 -10.11 18.45 2.39
N VAL A 236 -10.85 17.92 1.41
CA VAL A 236 -10.47 17.99 -0.01
C VAL A 236 -10.26 19.43 -0.50
N LEU A 237 -10.98 20.40 0.08
CA LEU A 237 -10.78 21.82 -0.24
C LEU A 237 -9.38 22.32 0.16
N ASN A 238 -8.85 21.88 1.31
CA ASN A 238 -7.50 22.25 1.73
C ASN A 238 -6.45 21.66 0.79
N TRP A 239 -6.64 20.43 0.31
CA TRP A 239 -5.78 19.84 -0.72
C TRP A 239 -5.75 20.68 -2.00
N ALA A 240 -6.92 21.08 -2.51
CA ALA A 240 -7.01 21.90 -3.71
C ALA A 240 -6.30 23.26 -3.52
N VAL A 241 -6.37 23.86 -2.30
CA VAL A 241 -5.66 25.10 -1.96
C VAL A 241 -4.15 24.88 -1.89
N MET A 242 -3.70 23.85 -1.18
CA MET A 242 -2.27 23.53 -1.02
C MET A 242 -1.59 23.21 -2.37
N MET A 243 -2.30 22.53 -3.27
CA MET A 243 -1.82 22.19 -4.62
C MET A 243 -1.98 23.37 -5.61
N CYS A 244 -2.52 24.49 -5.16
CA CYS A 244 -2.82 25.67 -5.98
C CYS A 244 -3.62 25.33 -7.25
N GLN A 245 -4.78 24.69 -7.07
CA GLN A 245 -5.69 24.29 -8.15
C GLN A 245 -6.98 25.14 -8.11
N PRO A 246 -6.96 26.36 -8.62
CA PRO A 246 -8.06 27.30 -8.47
C PRO A 246 -9.37 26.83 -9.12
N SER A 247 -9.30 26.04 -10.20
CA SER A 247 -10.49 25.48 -10.84
C SER A 247 -11.19 24.47 -9.94
N VAL A 248 -10.43 23.65 -9.20
CA VAL A 248 -10.97 22.69 -8.24
C VAL A 248 -11.50 23.40 -7.00
N VAL A 249 -10.77 24.39 -6.48
CA VAL A 249 -11.23 25.25 -5.38
C VAL A 249 -12.57 25.87 -5.72
N LYS A 250 -12.71 26.43 -6.93
CA LYS A 250 -14.00 26.99 -7.37
C LYS A 250 -15.10 25.94 -7.41
N ALA A 251 -14.86 24.77 -7.97
CA ALA A 251 -15.85 23.70 -8.08
C ALA A 251 -16.32 23.21 -6.70
N LEU A 252 -15.38 23.06 -5.73
CA LEU A 252 -15.70 22.66 -4.37
C LEU A 252 -16.49 23.73 -3.60
N VAL A 253 -16.12 25.01 -3.78
CA VAL A 253 -16.88 26.16 -3.19
C VAL A 253 -18.29 26.23 -3.76
N ASP A 254 -18.44 26.08 -5.08
CA ASP A 254 -19.75 26.04 -5.75
C ASP A 254 -20.61 24.86 -5.23
N ALA A 255 -19.97 23.73 -4.91
CA ALA A 255 -20.59 22.56 -4.31
C ALA A 255 -20.80 22.66 -2.78
N LYS A 256 -20.56 23.84 -2.17
CA LYS A 256 -20.78 24.15 -0.75
C LYS A 256 -19.79 23.46 0.20
N ALA A 257 -18.53 23.36 -0.18
CA ALA A 257 -17.47 22.95 0.73
C ALA A 257 -17.40 23.91 1.93
N SER A 258 -17.15 23.35 3.12
CA SER A 258 -16.97 24.13 4.35
C SER A 258 -15.66 24.92 4.32
N LEU A 259 -15.71 26.20 4.68
CA LEU A 259 -14.56 27.11 4.72
C LEU A 259 -13.98 27.28 6.12
N THR A 260 -14.51 26.58 7.13
CA THR A 260 -14.24 26.81 8.55
C THR A 260 -13.16 25.90 9.14
N TYR A 261 -12.55 25.04 8.33
CA TYR A 261 -11.52 24.14 8.81
C TYR A 261 -10.21 24.90 9.10
N GLU A 262 -9.69 24.70 10.30
CA GLU A 262 -8.35 25.11 10.70
C GLU A 262 -7.46 23.88 10.93
N ARG A 263 -6.31 23.82 10.28
CA ARG A 263 -5.34 22.75 10.48
C ARG A 263 -4.58 22.88 11.80
N ALA A 264 -4.42 24.11 12.26
CA ALA A 264 -3.84 24.49 13.54
C ALA A 264 -4.46 25.83 13.97
N PRO A 265 -4.40 26.19 15.26
CA PRO A 265 -4.91 27.49 15.73
C PRO A 265 -4.38 28.64 14.89
N GLY A 266 -5.27 29.42 14.28
CA GLY A 266 -4.96 30.54 13.40
C GLY A 266 -4.51 30.17 11.98
N MET A 267 -4.44 28.90 11.64
CA MET A 267 -4.12 28.42 10.29
C MET A 267 -5.40 28.14 9.51
N THR A 268 -6.09 29.22 9.16
CA THR A 268 -7.34 29.15 8.37
C THR A 268 -7.04 28.81 6.91
N ILE A 269 -8.07 28.41 6.16
CA ILE A 269 -7.95 28.12 4.74
C ILE A 269 -7.43 29.30 3.91
N LEU A 270 -7.73 30.55 4.35
CA LEU A 270 -7.18 31.76 3.72
C LEU A 270 -5.68 31.92 3.98
N THR A 271 -5.22 31.60 5.18
CA THR A 271 -3.79 31.60 5.52
C THR A 271 -3.04 30.60 4.64
N GLU A 272 -3.58 29.39 4.47
CA GLU A 272 -3.01 28.37 3.57
C GLU A 272 -3.03 28.80 2.10
N ALA A 273 -4.05 29.54 1.68
CA ALA A 273 -4.16 30.08 0.33
C ALA A 273 -3.18 31.24 0.03
N GLY A 274 -2.38 31.67 1.00
CA GLY A 274 -1.43 32.78 0.81
C GLY A 274 -0.43 32.57 -0.31
N ALA A 275 -0.04 31.31 -0.57
CA ALA A 275 0.84 30.93 -1.68
C ALA A 275 0.12 30.84 -3.04
N CYS A 276 -1.22 30.90 -3.07
CA CYS A 276 -2.05 30.78 -4.28
C CYS A 276 -3.07 31.93 -4.38
N PRO A 277 -2.70 33.10 -4.91
CA PRO A 277 -3.56 34.28 -4.97
C PRO A 277 -4.91 34.04 -5.67
N ALA A 278 -4.94 33.16 -6.68
CA ALA A 278 -6.17 32.81 -7.39
C ALA A 278 -7.16 32.06 -6.49
N ALA A 279 -6.68 31.09 -5.71
CA ALA A 279 -7.51 30.38 -4.74
C ALA A 279 -7.97 31.31 -3.62
N ALA A 280 -7.08 32.17 -3.08
CA ALA A 280 -7.41 33.14 -2.05
C ALA A 280 -8.53 34.10 -2.50
N LYS A 281 -8.51 34.54 -3.78
CA LYS A 281 -9.57 35.38 -4.35
C LYS A 281 -10.92 34.67 -4.35
N ILE A 282 -10.96 33.40 -4.74
CA ILE A 282 -12.18 32.59 -4.76
C ILE A 282 -12.72 32.40 -3.35
N LEU A 283 -11.85 32.05 -2.41
CA LEU A 283 -12.22 31.80 -1.01
C LEU A 283 -12.78 33.07 -0.32
N ARG A 284 -12.14 34.23 -0.54
CA ARG A 284 -12.67 35.52 0.00
C ARG A 284 -14.03 35.85 -0.60
N ALA A 285 -14.22 35.63 -1.90
CA ALA A 285 -15.51 35.85 -2.56
C ALA A 285 -16.60 34.92 -2.00
N ALA A 286 -16.22 33.76 -1.49
CA ALA A 286 -17.10 32.79 -0.84
C ALA A 286 -17.34 33.04 0.65
N GLY A 287 -16.68 34.06 1.25
CA GLY A 287 -16.86 34.44 2.65
C GLY A 287 -15.88 33.81 3.63
N ALA A 288 -14.77 33.23 3.14
CA ALA A 288 -13.68 32.78 4.04
C ALA A 288 -13.00 34.00 4.70
N HIS A 289 -12.63 33.86 5.97
CA HIS A 289 -11.99 34.90 6.82
C HIS A 289 -10.98 34.30 7.80
#